data_64c9b05b6b4838fe824e5372713eecf3
#
_entry.id   64c9b05b6b4838fe824e5372713eecf3
#
_cell.length_a   1.000
_cell.length_b   1.000
_cell.length_c   1.000
_cell.angle_alpha   90.00
_cell.angle_beta   90.00
_cell.angle_gamma   90.00
#
_symmetry.space_group_name_H-M   'P 1'
#
loop_
_entity.id
_entity.type
_entity.pdbx_description
1 polymer ?
#
loop_
_entity_poly.entity_id
_entity_poly.type
_entity_poly.pdbx_seq_one_letter_code
_entity_poly.pdbx_strand_id
1 'polypeptide(L)'
;MATRQREKAAARKANADKRPHAIARYIRIPSRKVKIVIDLIRGKSVNEAKGILMYTPKAASEPVLKLLDSAIANAENNLGLSADNLYVAEVFANQGPTLKRFRPRAQGRATRIRKRTSHITIILDEK
;
A
#
# COMPACT_ATOMS: atom_id res chain seq x y z
N MET A 1 -11.24 12.00 -34.44
CA MET A 1 -11.74 11.36 -33.17
C MET A 1 -10.74 10.33 -32.66
N ALA A 2 -10.40 9.31 -33.45
CA ALA A 2 -9.42 8.28 -33.04
C ALA A 2 -8.00 8.83 -32.74
N THR A 3 -7.56 9.83 -33.46
CA THR A 3 -6.24 10.46 -33.27
C THR A 3 -6.12 11.09 -31.89
N ARG A 4 -7.12 11.88 -31.47
CA ARG A 4 -7.13 12.54 -30.15
C ARG A 4 -7.13 11.55 -28.98
N GLN A 5 -7.78 10.40 -29.15
CA GLN A 5 -7.76 9.35 -28.13
C GLN A 5 -6.37 8.68 -28.05
N ARG A 6 -5.73 8.42 -29.20
CA ARG A 6 -4.36 7.88 -29.27
C ARG A 6 -3.35 8.84 -28.66
N GLU A 7 -3.45 10.14 -28.96
CA GLU A 7 -2.58 11.16 -28.38
C GLU A 7 -2.73 11.26 -26.86
N LYS A 8 -3.97 11.24 -26.35
CA LYS A 8 -4.23 11.21 -24.90
C LYS A 8 -3.69 9.94 -24.24
N ALA A 9 -3.84 8.78 -24.89
CA ALA A 9 -3.33 7.52 -24.38
C ALA A 9 -1.79 7.53 -24.35
N ALA A 10 -1.15 8.04 -25.40
CA ALA A 10 0.30 8.19 -25.47
C ALA A 10 0.83 9.14 -24.40
N ALA A 11 0.16 10.28 -24.20
CA ALA A 11 0.52 11.25 -23.15
C ALA A 11 0.40 10.65 -21.75
N ARG A 12 -0.69 9.89 -21.46
CA ARG A 12 -0.84 9.18 -20.18
C ARG A 12 0.29 8.16 -19.94
N LYS A 13 0.65 7.41 -20.99
CA LYS A 13 1.73 6.42 -20.90
C LYS A 13 3.09 7.08 -20.72
N ALA A 14 3.33 8.21 -21.37
CA ALA A 14 4.57 8.97 -21.22
C ALA A 14 4.71 9.58 -19.82
N ASN A 15 3.61 10.05 -19.24
CA ASN A 15 3.58 10.67 -17.91
C ASN A 15 3.34 9.68 -16.76
N ALA A 16 3.24 8.37 -17.05
CA ALA A 16 3.08 7.37 -16.01
C ALA A 16 4.32 7.28 -15.13
N ASP A 17 4.10 7.13 -13.84
CA ASP A 17 5.19 6.88 -12.89
C ASP A 17 5.85 5.54 -13.21
N LYS A 18 7.15 5.56 -13.45
CA LYS A 18 7.95 4.38 -13.80
C LYS A 18 8.68 3.79 -12.59
N ARG A 19 8.57 4.44 -11.43
CA ARG A 19 9.19 3.95 -10.20
C ARG A 19 8.61 2.58 -9.81
N PRO A 20 9.42 1.67 -9.25
CA PRO A 20 8.92 0.38 -8.80
C PRO A 20 7.89 0.57 -7.68
N HIS A 21 6.77 -0.08 -7.81
CA HIS A 21 5.69 0.03 -6.84
C HIS A 21 4.93 -1.28 -6.68
N ALA A 22 4.22 -1.39 -5.60
CA ALA A 22 3.29 -2.49 -5.36
C ALA A 22 2.03 -1.96 -4.64
N ILE A 23 0.91 -2.58 -4.93
CA ILE A 23 -0.40 -2.21 -4.36
C ILE A 23 -1.03 -3.46 -3.77
N ALA A 24 -1.36 -3.41 -2.48
CA ALA A 24 -2.18 -4.42 -1.81
C ALA A 24 -3.59 -3.89 -1.65
N ARG A 25 -4.55 -4.57 -2.25
CA ARG A 25 -5.96 -4.18 -2.20
C ARG A 25 -6.74 -5.07 -1.26
N TYR A 26 -7.83 -4.51 -0.70
CA TYR A 26 -8.77 -5.25 0.15
C TYR A 26 -8.14 -5.89 1.39
N ILE A 27 -7.18 -5.17 1.99
CA ILE A 27 -6.60 -5.58 3.26
C ILE A 27 -7.61 -5.35 4.38
N ARG A 28 -7.90 -6.40 5.15
CA ARG A 28 -8.95 -6.40 6.19
C ARG A 28 -8.51 -5.71 7.49
N ILE A 29 -7.88 -4.56 7.36
CA ILE A 29 -7.42 -3.71 8.47
C ILE A 29 -7.82 -2.27 8.15
N PRO A 30 -8.36 -1.49 9.12
CA PRO A 30 -8.67 -0.08 8.90
C PRO A 30 -7.45 0.73 8.47
N SER A 31 -7.60 1.62 7.52
CA SER A 31 -6.50 2.46 7.02
C SER A 31 -5.83 3.30 8.10
N ARG A 32 -6.60 3.73 9.10
CA ARG A 32 -6.07 4.48 10.26
C ARG A 32 -5.03 3.67 11.03
N LYS A 33 -5.26 2.38 11.23
CA LYS A 33 -4.32 1.47 11.92
C LYS A 33 -3.10 1.15 11.05
N VAL A 34 -3.29 1.01 9.75
CA VAL A 34 -2.19 0.81 8.78
C VAL A 34 -1.29 2.03 8.73
N LYS A 35 -1.83 3.23 8.76
CA LYS A 35 -1.05 4.49 8.74
C LYS A 35 -0.01 4.58 9.85
N ILE A 36 -0.34 4.12 11.02
CA ILE A 36 0.60 4.12 12.15
C ILE A 36 1.84 3.30 11.83
N VAL A 37 1.68 2.17 11.17
CA VAL A 37 2.79 1.27 10.80
C VAL A 37 3.59 1.82 9.61
N ILE A 38 2.91 2.29 8.56
CA ILE A 38 3.59 2.79 7.36
C ILE A 38 4.36 4.09 7.60
N ASP A 39 3.95 4.90 8.57
CA ASP A 39 4.68 6.11 8.95
C ASP A 39 6.06 5.81 9.52
N LEU A 40 6.26 4.62 10.10
CA LEU A 40 7.56 4.18 10.62
C LEU A 40 8.57 3.89 9.52
N ILE A 41 8.13 3.47 8.34
CA ILE A 41 9.00 3.04 7.23
C ILE A 41 9.17 4.11 6.15
N ARG A 42 8.40 5.18 6.18
CA ARG A 42 8.48 6.23 5.17
C ARG A 42 9.86 6.88 5.17
N GLY A 43 10.50 6.97 4.00
CA GLY A 43 11.82 7.54 3.82
C GLY A 43 12.99 6.67 4.28
N LYS A 44 12.74 5.47 4.77
CA LYS A 44 13.75 4.52 5.21
C LYS A 44 14.29 3.68 4.06
N SER A 45 15.53 3.19 4.19
CA SER A 45 16.05 2.21 3.24
C SER A 45 15.24 0.91 3.33
N VAL A 46 15.20 0.16 2.25
CA VAL A 46 14.44 -1.10 2.19
C VAL A 46 14.86 -2.08 3.28
N ASN A 47 16.15 -2.24 3.53
CA ASN A 47 16.67 -3.14 4.56
C ASN A 47 16.26 -2.70 5.96
N GLU A 48 16.34 -1.40 6.24
CA GLU A 48 15.90 -0.82 7.51
C GLU A 48 14.37 -0.96 7.68
N ALA A 49 13.61 -0.71 6.64
CA ALA A 49 12.16 -0.86 6.65
C ALA A 49 11.72 -2.30 6.94
N LYS A 50 12.38 -3.29 6.34
CA LYS A 50 12.15 -4.72 6.65
C LYS A 50 12.41 -5.03 8.12
N GLY A 51 13.52 -4.57 8.65
CA GLY A 51 13.87 -4.76 10.07
C GLY A 51 12.80 -4.17 10.99
N ILE A 52 12.37 -2.94 10.72
CA ILE A 52 11.32 -2.27 11.50
C ILE A 52 10.02 -3.08 11.47
N LEU A 53 9.58 -3.53 10.29
CA LEU A 53 8.33 -4.28 10.14
C LEU A 53 8.37 -5.66 10.82
N MET A 54 9.51 -6.34 10.78
CA MET A 54 9.68 -7.63 11.43
C MET A 54 9.53 -7.55 12.96
N TYR A 55 9.98 -6.46 13.56
CA TYR A 55 9.97 -6.28 15.02
C TYR A 55 8.83 -5.42 15.54
N THR A 56 7.97 -4.89 14.68
CA THR A 56 6.80 -4.11 15.10
C THR A 56 5.62 -5.04 15.41
N PRO A 57 5.15 -5.12 16.66
CA PRO A 57 4.09 -6.04 17.06
C PRO A 57 2.70 -5.50 16.74
N LYS A 58 2.44 -5.23 15.46
CA LYS A 58 1.15 -4.72 14.96
C LYS A 58 0.60 -5.67 13.90
N ALA A 59 -0.72 -5.84 13.88
CA ALA A 59 -1.38 -6.69 12.87
C ALA A 59 -1.12 -6.23 11.43
N ALA A 60 -0.96 -4.92 11.22
CA ALA A 60 -0.67 -4.36 9.91
C ALA A 60 0.76 -4.60 9.42
N SER A 61 1.70 -4.97 10.31
CA SER A 61 3.11 -5.15 9.93
C SER A 61 3.32 -6.28 8.94
N GLU A 62 2.64 -7.40 9.10
CA GLU A 62 2.77 -8.55 8.19
C GLU A 62 2.29 -8.25 6.76
N PRO A 63 1.07 -7.71 6.52
CA PRO A 63 0.66 -7.31 5.18
C PRO A 63 1.57 -6.27 4.54
N VAL A 64 2.04 -5.30 5.31
CA VAL A 64 2.95 -4.26 4.81
C VAL A 64 4.32 -4.84 4.45
N LEU A 65 4.83 -5.80 5.24
CA LEU A 65 6.08 -6.49 4.94
C LEU A 65 5.98 -7.29 3.63
N LYS A 66 4.90 -8.04 3.43
CA LYS A 66 4.65 -8.77 2.19
C LYS A 66 4.55 -7.84 0.99
N LEU A 67 3.90 -6.70 1.17
CA LEU A 67 3.80 -5.69 0.11
C LEU A 67 5.16 -5.08 -0.22
N LEU A 68 5.98 -4.80 0.78
CA LEU A 68 7.35 -4.30 0.59
C LEU A 68 8.19 -5.32 -0.18
N ASP A 69 8.13 -6.61 0.15
CA ASP A 69 8.83 -7.67 -0.57
C ASP A 69 8.37 -7.76 -2.04
N SER A 70 7.09 -7.59 -2.29
CA SER A 70 6.54 -7.52 -3.65
C SER A 70 7.09 -6.32 -4.44
N ALA A 71 7.16 -5.16 -3.81
CA ALA A 71 7.72 -3.95 -4.43
C ALA A 71 9.21 -4.12 -4.77
N ILE A 72 9.98 -4.75 -3.87
CA ILE A 72 11.39 -5.06 -4.11
C ILE A 72 11.54 -6.03 -5.28
N ALA A 73 10.75 -7.10 -5.32
CA ALA A 73 10.76 -8.05 -6.42
C ALA A 73 10.42 -7.39 -7.75
N ASN A 74 9.46 -6.46 -7.78
CA ASN A 74 9.15 -5.67 -8.96
C ASN A 74 10.32 -4.80 -9.40
N ALA A 75 11.04 -4.18 -8.46
CA ALA A 75 12.22 -3.38 -8.76
C ALA A 75 13.35 -4.22 -9.36
N GLU A 76 13.64 -5.37 -8.77
CA GLU A 76 14.71 -6.27 -9.24
C GLU A 76 14.38 -6.93 -10.59
N ASN A 77 13.20 -7.52 -10.72
CA ASN A 77 12.84 -8.33 -11.90
C ASN A 77 12.43 -7.49 -13.11
N ASN A 78 11.72 -6.37 -12.89
CA ASN A 78 11.18 -5.56 -13.98
C ASN A 78 12.12 -4.43 -14.41
N LEU A 79 12.87 -3.85 -13.47
CA LEU A 79 13.72 -2.69 -13.70
C LEU A 79 15.21 -2.98 -13.50
N GLY A 80 15.58 -4.16 -13.03
CA GLY A 80 16.97 -4.55 -12.80
C GLY A 80 17.70 -3.73 -11.72
N LEU A 81 16.95 -3.13 -10.76
CA LEU A 81 17.50 -2.33 -9.70
C LEU A 81 18.00 -3.19 -8.55
N SER A 82 19.05 -2.72 -7.86
CA SER A 82 19.58 -3.40 -6.67
C SER A 82 18.79 -3.00 -5.42
N ALA A 83 18.40 -3.99 -4.63
CA ALA A 83 17.69 -3.76 -3.36
C ALA A 83 18.47 -2.86 -2.38
N ASP A 84 19.80 -2.92 -2.40
CA ASP A 84 20.65 -2.17 -1.48
C ASP A 84 20.57 -0.65 -1.69
N ASN A 85 20.23 -0.21 -2.89
CA ASN A 85 20.13 1.21 -3.25
C ASN A 85 18.68 1.74 -3.16
N LEU A 86 17.72 0.90 -2.83
CA LEU A 86 16.32 1.28 -2.78
C LEU A 86 15.92 1.84 -1.40
N TYR A 87 15.02 2.80 -1.44
CA TYR A 87 14.37 3.33 -0.25
C TYR A 87 12.87 3.51 -0.48
N VAL A 88 12.10 3.60 0.59
CA VAL A 88 10.67 3.84 0.54
C VAL A 88 10.42 5.32 0.28
N ALA A 89 10.18 5.67 -0.99
CA ALA A 89 9.93 7.04 -1.40
C ALA A 89 8.56 7.53 -0.93
N GLU A 90 7.54 6.75 -1.27
CA GLU A 90 6.15 7.05 -0.90
C GLU A 90 5.46 5.80 -0.39
N VAL A 91 4.67 5.96 0.65
CA VAL A 91 3.79 4.92 1.17
C VAL A 91 2.52 5.56 1.72
N PHE A 92 1.39 5.00 1.33
CA PHE A 92 0.09 5.49 1.79
C PHE A 92 -0.95 4.37 1.85
N ALA A 93 -1.94 4.58 2.69
CA ALA A 93 -3.08 3.67 2.84
C ALA A 93 -4.38 4.44 2.62
N ASN A 94 -5.16 3.98 1.66
CA ASN A 94 -6.47 4.54 1.34
C ASN A 94 -7.57 3.63 1.89
N GLN A 95 -8.72 4.21 2.21
CA GLN A 95 -9.87 3.45 2.66
C GLN A 95 -10.51 2.70 1.49
N GLY A 96 -10.70 1.40 1.67
CA GLY A 96 -11.45 0.54 0.76
C GLY A 96 -12.91 0.38 1.16
N PRO A 97 -13.64 -0.55 0.53
CA PRO A 97 -15.03 -0.85 0.86
C PRO A 97 -15.19 -1.27 2.32
N THR A 98 -16.25 -0.79 2.95
CA THR A 98 -16.58 -1.13 4.34
C THR A 98 -17.66 -2.20 4.37
N LEU A 99 -17.42 -3.31 5.05
CA LEU A 99 -18.42 -4.33 5.32
C LEU A 99 -19.20 -3.94 6.57
N LYS A 100 -20.51 -3.82 6.41
CA LYS A 100 -21.39 -3.45 7.52
C LYS A 100 -21.95 -4.70 8.18
N ARG A 101 -21.85 -4.77 9.50
CA ARG A 101 -22.40 -5.83 10.34
C ARG A 101 -23.25 -5.20 11.43
N PHE A 102 -24.13 -5.99 12.04
CA PHE A 102 -25.02 -5.52 13.10
C PHE A 102 -24.78 -6.34 14.35
N ARG A 103 -24.82 -5.65 15.50
CA ARG A 103 -24.82 -6.30 16.81
C ARG A 103 -26.12 -5.92 17.53
N PRO A 104 -26.93 -6.89 17.97
CA PRO A 104 -28.11 -6.63 18.78
C PRO A 104 -27.74 -5.93 20.09
N ARG A 105 -28.55 -4.95 20.46
CA ARG A 105 -28.42 -4.18 21.70
C ARG A 105 -29.75 -4.21 22.46
N ALA A 106 -29.80 -3.62 23.65
CA ALA A 106 -31.01 -3.53 24.47
C ALA A 106 -32.17 -2.85 23.72
N GLN A 107 -33.40 -3.15 24.12
CA GLN A 107 -34.64 -2.55 23.59
C GLN A 107 -34.86 -2.79 22.08
N GLY A 108 -34.49 -3.94 21.55
CA GLY A 108 -34.69 -4.31 20.14
C GLY A 108 -33.89 -3.48 19.15
N ARG A 109 -32.91 -2.71 19.62
CA ARG A 109 -32.03 -1.91 18.75
C ARG A 109 -30.86 -2.75 18.23
N ALA A 110 -30.38 -2.47 17.03
CA ALA A 110 -29.19 -3.04 16.45
C ALA A 110 -28.16 -1.93 16.19
N THR A 111 -26.92 -2.13 16.67
CA THR A 111 -25.81 -1.21 16.44
C THR A 111 -24.98 -1.70 15.27
N ARG A 112 -24.66 -0.81 14.33
CA ARG A 112 -23.86 -1.12 13.16
C ARG A 112 -22.38 -1.24 13.54
N ILE A 113 -21.73 -2.29 13.06
CA ILE A 113 -20.28 -2.48 13.13
C ILE A 113 -19.72 -2.29 11.72
N ARG A 114 -18.76 -1.40 11.57
CA ARG A 114 -18.07 -1.13 10.31
C ARG A 114 -16.77 -1.93 10.26
N LYS A 115 -16.73 -2.99 9.47
CA LYS A 115 -15.51 -3.75 9.17
C LYS A 115 -14.80 -3.08 7.99
N ARG A 116 -13.88 -2.18 8.31
CA ARG A 116 -13.17 -1.37 7.32
C ARG A 116 -12.09 -2.16 6.61
N THR A 117 -11.80 -1.75 5.40
CA THR A 117 -10.77 -2.33 4.53
C THR A 117 -9.86 -1.21 4.06
N SER A 118 -8.62 -1.53 3.74
CA SER A 118 -7.67 -0.55 3.21
C SER A 118 -6.99 -1.06 1.95
N HIS A 119 -6.54 -0.11 1.13
CA HIS A 119 -5.66 -0.32 0.00
C HIS A 119 -4.33 0.34 0.30
N ILE A 120 -3.24 -0.41 0.28
CA ILE A 120 -1.91 0.07 0.64
C ILE A 120 -1.07 0.14 -0.64
N THR A 121 -0.39 1.25 -0.84
CA THR A 121 0.54 1.45 -1.96
C THR A 121 1.91 1.78 -1.42
N ILE A 122 2.94 1.11 -1.93
CA ILE A 122 4.34 1.40 -1.65
C ILE A 122 5.03 1.72 -2.97
N ILE A 123 5.74 2.84 -3.02
CA ILE A 123 6.56 3.26 -4.15
C ILE A 123 8.00 3.36 -3.65
N LEU A 124 8.88 2.65 -4.33
CA LEU A 124 10.31 2.67 -4.05
C LEU A 124 11.03 3.59 -5.04
N ASP A 125 12.22 4.06 -4.66
CA ASP A 125 13.09 4.83 -5.53
C ASP A 125 14.54 4.52 -5.19
N GLU A 126 15.47 4.84 -6.09
CA GLU A 126 16.91 4.73 -5.84
C GLU A 126 17.46 5.98 -5.16
N LYS A 127 18.42 5.78 -4.28
CA LYS A 127 19.22 6.86 -3.72
C LYS A 127 20.32 7.30 -4.67
#